data_4a860f821387423fa03c7570823d9204
#
_entry.id   4a860f821387423fa03c7570823d9204
#
_cell.length_a   1.000
_cell.length_b   1.000
_cell.length_c   1.000
_cell.angle_alpha   90.00
_cell.angle_beta   90.00
_cell.angle_gamma   90.00
#
_symmetry.space_group_name_H-M   'P 1'
#
loop_
_entity.id
_entity.type
_entity.pdbx_description
1 polymer ?
#
loop_
_entity_poly.entity_id
_entity_poly.type
_entity_poly.pdbx_seq_one_letter_code
_entity_poly.pdbx_strand_id
1 'polypeptide(L)'
;MEIVLATLNLHKIREFREMFRGVAGIECISLHSFLGYSPPEEVGETFQENAILKAEHAAKELKCLVLADDSGLVVPALQNEPGVFSRRYAGANASDAENRRKLLVKMEGLEGVDRAAYY
;
A
#
# COMPACT_ATOMS: atom_id res chain seq x y z
N MET A 1 -15.25 3.57 -18.76
CA MET A 1 -14.94 4.45 -17.61
C MET A 1 -13.50 4.16 -17.21
N GLU A 2 -12.66 5.17 -17.22
CA GLU A 2 -11.27 5.05 -16.78
C GLU A 2 -11.17 5.31 -15.27
N ILE A 3 -10.43 4.46 -14.58
CA ILE A 3 -10.12 4.60 -13.15
C ILE A 3 -8.61 4.59 -12.98
N VAL A 4 -8.06 5.65 -12.42
CA VAL A 4 -6.63 5.72 -12.11
C VAL A 4 -6.36 5.02 -10.79
N LEU A 5 -5.41 4.08 -10.80
CA LEU A 5 -4.96 3.38 -9.60
C LEU A 5 -3.87 4.20 -8.91
N ALA A 6 -4.17 4.81 -7.77
CA ALA A 6 -3.24 5.67 -7.02
C ALA A 6 -2.19 4.84 -6.26
N THR A 7 -1.46 4.03 -6.98
CA THR A 7 -0.35 3.22 -6.46
C THR A 7 0.75 3.07 -7.51
N LEU A 8 2.01 3.03 -7.05
CA LEU A 8 3.17 2.66 -7.87
C LEU A 8 3.57 1.19 -7.69
N ASN A 9 2.88 0.46 -6.80
CA ASN A 9 3.15 -0.94 -6.55
C ASN A 9 2.59 -1.81 -7.69
N LEU A 10 3.49 -2.41 -8.47
CA LEU A 10 3.14 -3.24 -9.63
C LEU A 10 2.29 -4.47 -9.27
N HIS A 11 2.47 -5.03 -8.07
CA HIS A 11 1.65 -6.15 -7.60
C HIS A 11 0.21 -5.71 -7.39
N LYS A 12 -0.02 -4.60 -6.69
CA LYS A 12 -1.35 -4.03 -6.50
C LYS A 12 -2.02 -3.65 -7.83
N ILE A 13 -1.28 -3.03 -8.74
CA ILE A 13 -1.80 -2.71 -10.08
C ILE A 13 -2.30 -3.97 -10.80
N ARG A 14 -1.54 -5.06 -10.71
CA ARG A 14 -1.92 -6.35 -11.31
C ARG A 14 -3.16 -6.92 -10.65
N GLU A 15 -3.23 -6.92 -9.33
CA GLU A 15 -4.38 -7.40 -8.55
C GLU A 15 -5.65 -6.62 -8.90
N PHE A 16 -5.62 -5.29 -8.91
CA PHE A 16 -6.76 -4.48 -9.30
C PHE A 16 -7.22 -4.76 -10.74
N ARG A 17 -6.29 -4.85 -11.69
CA ARG A 17 -6.63 -5.19 -13.06
C ARG A 17 -7.29 -6.56 -13.18
N GLU A 18 -6.85 -7.52 -12.37
CA GLU A 18 -7.46 -8.84 -12.31
C GLU A 18 -8.86 -8.79 -11.71
N MET A 19 -9.06 -8.05 -10.63
CA MET A 19 -10.36 -7.87 -9.98
C MET A 19 -11.40 -7.21 -10.93
N PHE A 20 -10.97 -6.27 -11.77
CA PHE A 20 -11.83 -5.60 -12.73
C PHE A 20 -11.91 -6.32 -14.08
N ARG A 21 -11.18 -7.42 -14.27
CA ARG A 21 -11.25 -8.23 -15.47
C ARG A 21 -12.68 -8.73 -15.69
N GLY A 22 -13.24 -8.44 -16.87
CA GLY A 22 -14.59 -8.83 -17.21
C GLY A 22 -15.70 -7.90 -16.74
N VAL A 23 -15.37 -6.85 -15.99
CA VAL A 23 -16.33 -5.78 -15.69
C VAL A 23 -16.40 -4.85 -16.91
N ALA A 24 -17.52 -4.94 -17.65
CA ALA A 24 -17.69 -4.16 -18.86
C ALA A 24 -17.59 -2.66 -18.59
N GLY A 25 -16.82 -1.98 -19.43
CA GLY A 25 -16.72 -0.52 -19.39
C GLY A 25 -15.78 0.06 -18.35
N ILE A 26 -15.01 -0.74 -17.61
CA ILE A 26 -13.97 -0.26 -16.67
C ILE A 26 -12.59 -0.53 -17.26
N GLU A 27 -11.74 0.50 -17.26
CA GLU A 27 -10.33 0.45 -17.63
C GLU A 27 -9.48 1.00 -16.48
N CYS A 28 -8.52 0.19 -16.00
CA CYS A 28 -7.60 0.57 -14.94
C CYS A 28 -6.32 1.18 -15.49
N ILE A 29 -6.14 2.47 -15.24
CA ILE A 29 -4.98 3.25 -15.66
C ILE A 29 -3.95 3.31 -14.51
N SER A 30 -2.70 3.04 -14.81
CA SER A 30 -1.61 3.12 -13.83
C SER A 30 -1.10 4.54 -13.67
N LEU A 31 -0.67 4.93 -12.45
CA LEU A 31 0.05 6.18 -12.21
C LEU A 31 1.34 6.31 -13.03
N HIS A 32 1.93 5.21 -13.46
CA HIS A 32 3.11 5.21 -14.34
C HIS A 32 2.84 5.87 -15.72
N SER A 33 1.56 6.01 -16.10
CA SER A 33 1.17 6.70 -17.34
C SER A 33 1.18 8.22 -17.23
N PHE A 34 1.32 8.76 -16.02
CA PHE A 34 1.29 10.21 -15.77
C PHE A 34 2.69 10.72 -15.43
N LEU A 35 3.40 11.14 -16.46
CA LEU A 35 4.73 11.73 -16.31
C LEU A 35 4.65 13.03 -15.50
N GLY A 36 5.52 13.16 -14.49
CA GLY A 36 5.56 14.34 -13.63
C GLY A 36 4.62 14.30 -12.43
N TYR A 37 3.74 13.28 -12.30
CA TYR A 37 2.98 13.09 -11.07
C TYR A 37 3.88 12.52 -9.96
N SER A 38 3.82 13.14 -8.79
CA SER A 38 4.51 12.65 -7.58
C SER A 38 3.46 12.32 -6.51
N PRO A 39 3.42 11.07 -6.01
CA PRO A 39 2.54 10.71 -4.91
C PRO A 39 2.83 11.54 -3.65
N PRO A 40 1.81 11.79 -2.82
CA PRO A 40 2.00 12.47 -1.54
C PRO A 40 2.78 11.57 -0.56
N GLU A 41 3.40 12.20 0.43
CA GLU A 41 3.93 11.49 1.59
C GLU A 41 2.80 10.89 2.41
N GLU A 42 2.94 9.62 2.79
CA GLU A 42 1.96 8.91 3.61
C GLU A 42 2.17 9.26 5.09
N VAL A 43 1.42 10.24 5.58
CA VAL A 43 1.51 10.77 6.94
C VAL A 43 0.36 10.35 7.84
N GLY A 44 -0.57 9.54 7.33
CA GLY A 44 -1.71 9.03 8.08
C GLY A 44 -1.29 8.00 9.15
N GLU A 45 -2.07 7.92 10.21
CA GLU A 45 -1.88 6.96 11.29
C GLU A 45 -2.59 5.62 11.00
N THR A 46 -3.50 5.61 10.03
CA THR A 46 -4.26 4.42 9.62
C THR A 46 -4.11 4.17 8.12
N PHE A 47 -4.35 2.92 7.71
CA PHE A 47 -4.40 2.55 6.29
C PHE A 47 -5.46 3.35 5.53
N GLN A 48 -6.62 3.56 6.17
CA GLN A 48 -7.71 4.33 5.56
C GLN A 48 -7.30 5.79 5.31
N GLU A 49 -6.68 6.44 6.28
CA GLU A 49 -6.20 7.82 6.12
C GLU A 49 -5.19 7.94 4.97
N ASN A 50 -4.23 7.02 4.89
CA ASN A 50 -3.26 7.01 3.81
C ASN A 50 -3.90 6.73 2.44
N ALA A 51 -4.88 5.82 2.37
CA ALA A 51 -5.62 5.57 1.15
C ALA A 51 -6.41 6.81 0.68
N ILE A 52 -7.11 7.48 1.58
CA ILE A 52 -7.85 8.73 1.30
C ILE A 52 -6.88 9.81 0.81
N LEU A 53 -5.77 10.01 1.52
CA LEU A 53 -4.74 10.98 1.16
C LEU A 53 -4.23 10.77 -0.27
N LYS A 54 -3.92 9.54 -0.64
CA LYS A 54 -3.47 9.19 -2.00
C LYS A 54 -4.57 9.44 -3.04
N ALA A 55 -5.80 9.06 -2.74
CA ALA A 55 -6.92 9.23 -3.66
C ALA A 55 -7.22 10.70 -3.92
N GLU A 56 -7.35 11.51 -2.87
CA GLU A 56 -7.64 12.94 -2.96
C GLU A 56 -6.55 13.71 -3.69
N HIS A 57 -5.28 13.42 -3.37
CA HIS A 57 -4.14 14.05 -4.02
C HIS A 57 -4.13 13.75 -5.53
N ALA A 58 -4.25 12.47 -5.91
CA ALA A 58 -4.25 12.08 -7.30
C ALA A 58 -5.48 12.63 -8.07
N ALA A 59 -6.67 12.58 -7.47
CA ALA A 59 -7.89 13.11 -8.10
C ALA A 59 -7.79 14.63 -8.34
N LYS A 60 -7.21 15.38 -7.40
CA LYS A 60 -7.01 16.82 -7.51
C LYS A 60 -6.03 17.19 -8.61
N GLU A 61 -4.88 16.49 -8.65
CA GLU A 61 -3.81 16.78 -9.61
C GLU A 61 -4.16 16.30 -11.03
N LEU A 62 -4.74 15.09 -11.15
CA LEU A 62 -4.97 14.44 -12.43
C LEU A 62 -6.37 14.71 -13.01
N LYS A 63 -7.28 15.29 -12.24
CA LYS A 63 -8.67 15.61 -12.63
C LYS A 63 -9.45 14.41 -13.16
N CYS A 64 -9.28 13.25 -12.53
CA CYS A 64 -9.88 11.99 -12.96
C CYS A 64 -10.46 11.20 -11.79
N LEU A 65 -11.18 10.12 -12.11
CA LEU A 65 -11.65 9.16 -11.11
C LEU A 65 -10.47 8.33 -10.62
N VAL A 66 -10.33 8.21 -9.31
CA VAL A 66 -9.18 7.55 -8.68
C VAL A 66 -9.64 6.48 -7.71
N LEU A 67 -8.94 5.37 -7.72
CA LEU A 67 -9.01 4.32 -6.71
C LEU A 67 -7.66 4.23 -6.00
N ALA A 68 -7.67 4.29 -4.68
CA ALA A 68 -6.49 4.08 -3.83
C ALA A 68 -6.75 2.99 -2.81
N ASP A 69 -5.69 2.34 -2.41
CA ASP A 69 -5.66 1.47 -1.25
C ASP A 69 -4.40 1.73 -0.42
N ASP A 70 -4.46 1.33 0.83
CA ASP A 70 -3.28 1.19 1.67
C ASP A 70 -3.40 -0.07 2.50
N SER A 71 -2.29 -0.77 2.67
CA SER A 71 -2.26 -2.05 3.36
C SER A 71 -0.87 -2.33 3.91
N GLY A 72 -0.82 -3.23 4.87
CA GLY A 72 0.43 -3.63 5.48
C GLY A 72 0.25 -4.81 6.40
N LEU A 73 1.36 -5.36 6.88
CA LEU A 73 1.38 -6.47 7.81
C LEU A 73 1.23 -5.95 9.24
N VAL A 74 0.33 -6.56 10.00
CA VAL A 74 0.07 -6.23 11.40
C VAL A 74 0.39 -7.44 12.26
N VAL A 75 1.29 -7.27 13.23
CA VAL A 75 1.65 -8.29 14.22
C VAL A 75 1.21 -7.79 15.61
N PRO A 76 0.09 -8.30 16.16
CA PRO A 76 -0.44 -7.81 17.44
C PRO A 76 0.55 -7.89 18.59
N ALA A 77 1.36 -8.95 18.66
CA ALA A 77 2.38 -9.11 19.71
C ALA A 77 3.51 -8.07 19.64
N LEU A 78 3.65 -7.38 18.52
CA LEU A 78 4.58 -6.26 18.33
C LEU A 78 3.86 -4.90 18.37
N GLN A 79 2.78 -4.77 19.12
CA GLN A 79 1.98 -3.56 19.22
C GLN A 79 1.48 -3.08 17.83
N ASN A 80 1.07 -4.03 17.00
CA ASN A 80 0.60 -3.84 15.64
C ASN A 80 1.66 -3.37 14.62
N GLU A 81 2.94 -3.41 14.98
CA GLU A 81 4.00 -3.17 14.00
C GLU A 81 4.08 -4.32 12.96
N PRO A 82 4.54 -4.07 11.74
CA PRO A 82 4.93 -2.79 11.16
C PRO A 82 3.75 -1.87 10.76
N GLY A 83 2.53 -2.39 10.59
CA GLY A 83 1.33 -1.62 10.28
C GLY A 83 1.51 -0.70 9.07
N VAL A 84 1.16 0.58 9.21
CA VAL A 84 1.27 1.60 8.15
C VAL A 84 2.71 1.83 7.68
N PHE A 85 3.70 1.40 8.46
CA PHE A 85 5.12 1.50 8.12
C PHE A 85 5.67 0.29 7.37
N SER A 86 4.84 -0.70 7.00
CA SER A 86 5.29 -1.96 6.42
C SER A 86 6.28 -1.80 5.28
N ARG A 87 6.04 -0.87 4.36
CA ARG A 87 6.90 -0.63 3.20
C ARG A 87 8.24 0.04 3.55
N ARG A 88 8.28 0.81 4.63
CA ARG A 88 9.44 1.59 5.09
C ARG A 88 9.89 1.22 6.50
N TYR A 89 9.58 -0.01 6.91
CA TYR A 89 9.80 -0.47 8.29
C TYR A 89 11.26 -0.43 8.71
N ALA A 90 12.18 -0.78 7.82
CA ALA A 90 13.62 -0.71 8.07
C ALA A 90 14.26 0.63 7.61
N GLY A 91 13.45 1.56 7.07
CA GLY A 91 13.90 2.87 6.60
C GLY A 91 13.16 3.31 5.34
N ALA A 92 13.25 4.61 5.02
CA ALA A 92 12.51 5.21 3.91
C ALA A 92 12.81 4.56 2.53
N ASN A 93 14.04 4.08 2.34
CA ASN A 93 14.51 3.44 1.11
C ASN A 93 14.79 1.94 1.30
N ALA A 94 14.23 1.33 2.35
CA ALA A 94 14.47 -0.07 2.63
C ALA A 94 13.85 -0.98 1.56
N SER A 95 14.58 -2.03 1.21
CA SER A 95 14.08 -3.12 0.40
C SER A 95 13.11 -4.01 1.20
N ASP A 96 12.29 -4.77 0.49
CA ASP A 96 11.41 -5.76 1.12
C ASP A 96 12.20 -6.78 1.96
N ALA A 97 13.41 -7.14 1.53
CA ALA A 97 14.28 -8.04 2.27
C ALA A 97 14.75 -7.43 3.61
N GLU A 98 15.09 -6.15 3.62
CA GLU A 98 15.47 -5.44 4.85
C GLU A 98 14.29 -5.29 5.80
N ASN A 99 13.12 -4.97 5.28
CA ASN A 99 11.88 -4.89 6.08
C ASN A 99 11.55 -6.24 6.73
N ARG A 100 11.62 -7.34 5.95
CA ARG A 100 11.41 -8.70 6.49
C ARG A 100 12.44 -9.07 7.54
N ARG A 101 13.72 -8.77 7.31
CA ARG A 101 14.80 -9.04 8.27
C ARG A 101 14.56 -8.33 9.60
N LYS A 102 14.23 -7.03 9.56
CA LYS A 102 13.91 -6.27 10.77
C LYS A 102 12.73 -6.88 11.52
N LEU A 103 11.67 -7.27 10.81
CA LEU A 103 10.50 -7.91 11.41
C LEU A 103 10.87 -9.23 12.08
N LEU A 104 11.62 -10.09 11.39
CA LEU A 104 12.03 -11.40 11.93
C LEU A 104 12.88 -11.25 13.18
N VAL A 105 13.79 -10.29 13.23
CA VAL A 105 14.57 -9.99 14.43
C VAL A 105 13.66 -9.58 15.59
N LYS A 106 12.68 -8.72 15.35
CA LYS A 106 11.71 -8.32 16.39
C LYS A 106 10.81 -9.48 16.86
N MET A 107 10.59 -10.46 16.01
CA MET A 107 9.79 -11.65 16.32
C MET A 107 10.62 -12.77 17.01
N GLU A 108 11.92 -12.60 17.18
CA GLU A 108 12.74 -13.54 17.92
C GLU A 108 12.22 -13.71 19.34
N GLY A 109 12.09 -14.96 19.80
CA GLY A 109 11.53 -15.29 21.11
C GLY A 109 9.99 -15.34 21.18
N LEU A 110 9.27 -14.93 20.13
CA LEU A 110 7.82 -15.13 20.05
C LEU A 110 7.50 -16.54 19.55
N GLU A 111 6.54 -17.19 20.21
CA GLU A 111 6.12 -18.56 19.90
C GLU A 111 4.60 -18.67 19.78
N GLY A 112 4.14 -19.71 19.07
CA GLY A 112 2.72 -20.05 18.97
C GLY A 112 1.87 -18.89 18.46
N VAL A 113 0.80 -18.57 19.21
CA VAL A 113 -0.17 -17.52 18.87
C VAL A 113 0.42 -16.12 18.83
N ASP A 114 1.52 -15.88 19.57
CA ASP A 114 2.21 -14.57 19.57
C ASP A 114 2.90 -14.27 18.23
N ARG A 115 3.05 -15.27 17.37
CA ARG A 115 3.53 -15.10 15.99
C ARG A 115 2.42 -14.82 14.98
N ALA A 116 1.17 -14.72 15.43
CA ALA A 116 0.06 -14.39 14.54
C ALA A 116 0.23 -13.02 13.90
N ALA A 117 -0.16 -12.92 12.64
CA ALA A 117 -0.14 -11.70 11.87
C ALA A 117 -1.32 -11.69 10.90
N TYR A 118 -1.71 -10.49 10.46
CA TYR A 118 -2.73 -10.32 9.42
C TYR A 118 -2.36 -9.18 8.49
N TYR A 119 -3.02 -9.20 7.32
CA TYR A 119 -2.80 -8.20 6.27
C TYR A 119 -4.11 -7.51 5.96
#